data_f0811d4f126f8fe65c5289b5dcc51590
#
_entry.id   f0811d4f126f8fe65c5289b5dcc51590
#
_cell.length_a   1.000
_cell.length_b   1.000
_cell.length_c   1.000
_cell.angle_alpha   90.00
_cell.angle_beta   90.00
_cell.angle_gamma   90.00
#
_symmetry.space_group_name_H-M   'P 1'
#
loop_
_entity.id
_entity.type
_entity.pdbx_description
1 polymer ?
#
loop_
_entity_poly.entity_id
_entity_poly.type
_entity_poly.pdbx_seq_one_letter_code
_entity_poly.pdbx_strand_id
1 'polypeptide(L)'
;PISFDPLRVGVTPDVELVTHPVLDLLLSPNLEVRVVLARLGALRITGEYGVSLPTFAMRLTQGYLFPTWKTSDNRVGWILVPSSGIAVSYGERTVLTGRLEVAAGIPLGHNDAKPLDSWAPLELLLAPALTGFRSHVMLGVDHPFLPWLRGRASLDFWRIGPSEPTRSPLFFGGSAALDLKTSERTTLTLGAVVYDYDQHRTEVVRGDDGRWQRKRVRNVDVWPMIDFVYRR
;
A
#
# COMPACT_ATOMS: atom_id res chain seq x y z
N PRO A 1 -8.26 16.46 -0.91
CA PRO A 1 -7.88 15.40 -0.01
C PRO A 1 -7.45 14.19 -0.81
N ILE A 2 -6.22 13.73 -0.62
CA ILE A 2 -5.75 12.50 -1.26
C ILE A 2 -6.12 11.39 -0.28
N SER A 3 -7.22 10.68 -0.57
CA SER A 3 -7.53 9.44 0.12
C SER A 3 -6.60 8.35 -0.40
N PHE A 4 -5.96 7.63 0.51
CA PHE A 4 -5.18 6.43 0.18
C PHE A 4 -6.06 5.17 0.23
N ASP A 5 -7.30 5.30 0.72
CA ASP A 5 -8.25 4.20 0.74
C ASP A 5 -8.73 3.89 -0.68
N PRO A 6 -8.81 2.61 -1.08
CA PRO A 6 -9.28 2.22 -2.41
C PRO A 6 -10.74 2.63 -2.64
N LEU A 7 -11.04 3.07 -3.86
CA LEU A 7 -12.43 3.24 -4.33
C LEU A 7 -13.05 1.86 -4.55
N ARG A 8 -14.27 1.65 -4.06
CA ARG A 8 -14.95 0.36 -4.08
C ARG A 8 -16.33 0.46 -4.69
N VAL A 9 -16.67 -0.47 -5.57
CA VAL A 9 -18.00 -0.59 -6.19
C VAL A 9 -18.49 -2.02 -6.02
N GLY A 10 -19.54 -2.21 -5.22
CA GLY A 10 -20.20 -3.50 -5.09
C GLY A 10 -20.95 -3.85 -6.39
N VAL A 11 -20.63 -4.98 -6.99
CA VAL A 11 -21.31 -5.51 -8.19
C VAL A 11 -22.41 -6.46 -7.78
N THR A 12 -22.14 -7.29 -6.77
CA THR A 12 -23.10 -8.19 -6.13
C THR A 12 -22.86 -8.16 -4.62
N PRO A 13 -23.72 -8.81 -3.80
CA PRO A 13 -23.47 -8.94 -2.35
C PRO A 13 -22.13 -9.63 -2.00
N ASP A 14 -21.55 -10.38 -2.94
CA ASP A 14 -20.34 -11.18 -2.75
C ASP A 14 -19.16 -10.74 -3.62
N VAL A 15 -19.36 -9.79 -4.53
CA VAL A 15 -18.33 -9.32 -5.47
C VAL A 15 -18.22 -7.81 -5.44
N GLU A 16 -17.01 -7.33 -5.23
CA GLU A 16 -16.66 -5.91 -5.18
C GLU A 16 -15.50 -5.64 -6.17
N LEU A 17 -15.62 -4.57 -6.94
CA LEU A 17 -14.53 -4.02 -7.75
C LEU A 17 -13.85 -2.92 -6.96
N VAL A 18 -12.54 -2.90 -7.05
CA VAL A 18 -11.68 -1.97 -6.29
C VAL A 18 -10.65 -1.36 -7.22
N THR A 19 -10.44 -0.04 -7.12
CA THR A 19 -9.35 0.66 -7.81
C THR A 19 -8.57 1.51 -6.80
N HIS A 20 -7.27 1.69 -7.05
CA HIS A 20 -6.39 2.42 -6.14
C HIS A 20 -6.27 3.88 -6.59
N PRO A 21 -6.81 4.86 -5.81
CA PRO A 21 -6.91 6.24 -6.26
C PRO A 21 -5.56 6.92 -6.56
N VAL A 22 -4.48 6.52 -5.87
CA VAL A 22 -3.14 7.04 -6.15
C VAL A 22 -2.64 6.56 -7.52
N LEU A 23 -2.89 5.30 -7.88
CA LEU A 23 -2.56 4.80 -9.21
C LEU A 23 -3.41 5.47 -10.28
N ASP A 24 -4.70 5.69 -10.01
CA ASP A 24 -5.60 6.40 -10.93
C ASP A 24 -5.13 7.84 -11.15
N LEU A 25 -4.71 8.55 -10.09
CA LEU A 25 -4.14 9.89 -10.17
C LEU A 25 -2.84 9.91 -10.99
N LEU A 26 -2.04 8.85 -10.88
CA LEU A 26 -0.82 8.65 -11.66
C LEU A 26 -1.10 8.12 -13.08
N LEU A 27 -2.36 8.07 -13.51
CA LEU A 27 -2.80 7.53 -14.79
C LEU A 27 -2.30 6.08 -15.01
N SER A 28 -2.23 5.30 -13.95
CA SER A 28 -1.74 3.92 -13.98
C SER A 28 -2.92 2.97 -13.85
N PRO A 29 -3.30 2.27 -14.93
CA PRO A 29 -4.44 1.35 -14.91
C PRO A 29 -4.29 0.31 -13.80
N ASN A 30 -5.33 0.13 -13.02
CA ASN A 30 -5.38 -0.85 -11.94
C ASN A 30 -6.81 -1.30 -11.69
N LEU A 31 -6.97 -2.56 -11.35
CA LEU A 31 -8.25 -3.14 -10.99
C LEU A 31 -8.01 -4.31 -10.03
N GLU A 32 -8.78 -4.36 -8.97
CA GLU A 32 -8.84 -5.49 -8.05
C GLU A 32 -10.29 -5.98 -7.95
N VAL A 33 -10.46 -7.29 -7.90
CA VAL A 33 -11.75 -7.95 -7.66
C VAL A 33 -11.67 -8.61 -6.30
N ARG A 34 -12.64 -8.34 -5.44
CA ARG A 34 -12.81 -9.00 -4.14
C ARG A 34 -14.03 -9.89 -4.20
N VAL A 35 -13.85 -11.14 -3.78
CA VAL A 35 -14.91 -12.15 -3.80
C VAL A 35 -15.06 -12.75 -2.41
N VAL A 36 -16.26 -12.76 -1.88
CA VAL A 36 -16.56 -13.48 -0.64
C VAL A 36 -16.55 -14.96 -0.93
N LEU A 37 -15.56 -15.68 -0.38
CA LEU A 37 -15.37 -17.11 -0.57
C LEU A 37 -16.20 -17.93 0.41
N ALA A 38 -16.38 -17.42 1.65
CA ALA A 38 -17.17 -18.09 2.67
C ALA A 38 -17.73 -17.11 3.70
N ARG A 39 -18.91 -17.45 4.23
CA ARG A 39 -19.55 -16.81 5.40
C ARG A 39 -20.00 -17.92 6.36
N LEU A 40 -19.38 -17.95 7.54
CA LEU A 40 -19.63 -18.95 8.57
C LEU A 40 -19.93 -18.24 9.90
N GLY A 41 -21.20 -17.90 10.11
CA GLY A 41 -21.60 -17.05 11.24
C GLY A 41 -20.90 -15.69 11.21
N ALA A 42 -20.14 -15.38 12.26
CA ALA A 42 -19.36 -14.14 12.37
C ALA A 42 -18.06 -14.14 11.56
N LEU A 43 -17.67 -15.27 10.96
CA LEU A 43 -16.47 -15.41 10.14
C LEU A 43 -16.79 -15.11 8.66
N ARG A 44 -15.98 -14.25 8.04
CA ARG A 44 -16.00 -13.97 6.61
C ARG A 44 -14.62 -14.17 6.02
N ILE A 45 -14.54 -14.89 4.93
CA ILE A 45 -13.31 -15.11 4.15
C ILE A 45 -13.50 -14.49 2.77
N THR A 46 -12.56 -13.63 2.36
CA THR A 46 -12.59 -12.92 1.09
C THR A 46 -11.30 -13.17 0.32
N GLY A 47 -11.42 -13.59 -0.93
CA GLY A 47 -10.32 -13.63 -1.88
C GLY A 47 -10.17 -12.28 -2.58
N GLU A 48 -8.96 -11.86 -2.84
CA GLU A 48 -8.60 -10.60 -3.49
C GLU A 48 -7.68 -10.89 -4.68
N TYR A 49 -8.04 -10.39 -5.86
CA TYR A 49 -7.30 -10.64 -7.10
C TYR A 49 -7.17 -9.33 -7.88
N GLY A 50 -5.96 -8.91 -8.12
CA GLY A 50 -5.71 -7.62 -8.76
C GLY A 50 -4.72 -7.70 -9.92
N VAL A 51 -4.78 -6.66 -10.75
CA VAL A 51 -3.81 -6.40 -11.81
C VAL A 51 -3.61 -4.90 -11.93
N SER A 52 -2.36 -4.47 -12.11
CA SER A 52 -2.04 -3.07 -12.34
C SER A 52 -0.86 -2.91 -13.30
N LEU A 53 -0.78 -1.69 -13.89
CA LEU A 53 0.36 -1.23 -14.69
C LEU A 53 0.93 0.05 -14.06
N PRO A 54 1.57 -0.04 -12.89
CA PRO A 54 1.99 1.14 -12.12
C PRO A 54 3.05 1.97 -12.83
N THR A 55 3.77 1.40 -13.80
CA THR A 55 4.76 2.10 -14.62
C THR A 55 4.18 2.75 -15.87
N PHE A 56 2.86 2.72 -16.09
CA PHE A 56 2.23 3.25 -17.30
C PHE A 56 2.56 4.74 -17.51
N ALA A 57 2.19 5.59 -16.57
CA ALA A 57 2.48 7.03 -16.67
C ALA A 57 3.98 7.33 -16.63
N MET A 58 4.74 6.59 -15.82
CA MET A 58 6.20 6.71 -15.74
C MET A 58 6.83 6.45 -17.11
N ARG A 59 6.36 5.44 -17.83
CA ARG A 59 6.81 5.10 -19.16
C ARG A 59 6.45 6.16 -20.20
N LEU A 60 5.23 6.70 -20.14
CA LEU A 60 4.77 7.74 -21.07
C LEU A 60 5.48 9.07 -20.85
N THR A 61 5.80 9.40 -19.59
CA THR A 61 6.41 10.69 -19.21
C THR A 61 7.91 10.60 -19.00
N GLN A 62 8.50 9.46 -19.32
CA GLN A 62 9.93 9.20 -19.20
C GLN A 62 10.75 10.26 -19.96
N GLY A 63 11.68 10.87 -19.25
CA GLY A 63 12.53 11.96 -19.79
C GLY A 63 11.88 13.34 -19.82
N TYR A 64 10.59 13.44 -19.48
CA TYR A 64 9.87 14.71 -19.38
C TYR A 64 9.62 15.08 -17.91
N LEU A 65 8.82 14.31 -17.19
CA LEU A 65 8.57 14.51 -15.75
C LEU A 65 9.63 13.86 -14.87
N PHE A 66 10.31 12.83 -15.38
CA PHE A 66 11.35 12.09 -14.66
C PHE A 66 12.64 12.10 -15.50
N PRO A 67 13.42 13.20 -15.47
CA PRO A 67 14.63 13.36 -16.28
C PRO A 67 15.69 12.30 -16.02
N THR A 68 15.77 11.78 -14.79
CA THR A 68 16.72 10.73 -14.38
C THR A 68 16.46 9.39 -15.06
N TRP A 69 15.27 9.18 -15.63
CA TRP A 69 14.89 7.96 -16.36
C TRP A 69 15.02 8.10 -17.88
N LYS A 70 15.74 9.10 -18.32
CA LYS A 70 15.96 9.41 -19.75
C LYS A 70 17.13 8.63 -20.35
N THR A 71 18.07 8.19 -19.53
CA THR A 71 19.30 7.57 -20.01
C THR A 71 19.09 6.12 -20.42
N SER A 72 19.92 5.61 -21.32
CA SER A 72 19.92 4.21 -21.74
C SER A 72 20.02 3.23 -20.57
N ASP A 73 20.60 3.67 -19.45
CA ASP A 73 20.90 2.86 -18.29
C ASP A 73 19.81 2.89 -17.21
N ASN A 74 18.69 3.56 -17.46
CA ASN A 74 17.59 3.70 -16.50
C ASN A 74 16.22 3.81 -17.19
N ARG A 75 16.00 2.96 -18.18
CA ARG A 75 14.76 2.94 -18.95
C ARG A 75 13.67 2.19 -18.20
N VAL A 76 12.56 2.86 -17.92
CA VAL A 76 11.38 2.22 -17.33
C VAL A 76 10.66 1.39 -18.39
N GLY A 77 10.51 0.09 -18.15
CA GLY A 77 9.75 -0.83 -18.98
C GLY A 77 8.25 -0.80 -18.69
N TRP A 78 7.48 -1.50 -19.51
CA TRP A 78 6.12 -1.89 -19.18
C TRP A 78 6.17 -3.02 -18.14
N ILE A 79 5.57 -2.84 -16.98
CA ILE A 79 5.58 -3.85 -15.93
C ILE A 79 4.13 -4.12 -15.52
N LEU A 80 3.70 -5.35 -15.81
CA LEU A 80 2.42 -5.86 -15.33
C LEU A 80 2.60 -6.34 -13.89
N VAL A 81 1.69 -5.94 -13.00
CA VAL A 81 1.72 -6.35 -11.59
C VAL A 81 0.42 -7.09 -11.24
N PRO A 82 0.37 -8.42 -11.38
CA PRO A 82 -0.66 -9.21 -10.77
C PRO A 82 -0.50 -9.23 -9.25
N SER A 83 -1.63 -9.26 -8.54
CA SER A 83 -1.69 -9.44 -7.09
C SER A 83 -2.75 -10.47 -6.71
N SER A 84 -2.52 -11.14 -5.60
CA SER A 84 -3.49 -12.06 -5.01
C SER A 84 -3.43 -11.96 -3.49
N GLY A 85 -4.57 -12.08 -2.83
CA GLY A 85 -4.66 -12.00 -1.38
C GLY A 85 -5.85 -12.75 -0.82
N ILE A 86 -5.81 -12.89 0.50
CA ILE A 86 -6.90 -13.41 1.30
C ILE A 86 -7.08 -12.53 2.53
N ALA A 87 -8.33 -12.19 2.82
CA ALA A 87 -8.70 -11.51 4.05
C ALA A 87 -9.66 -12.38 4.85
N VAL A 88 -9.42 -12.49 6.13
CA VAL A 88 -10.27 -13.20 7.09
C VAL A 88 -10.72 -12.20 8.14
N SER A 89 -12.03 -12.01 8.25
CA SER A 89 -12.64 -11.11 9.23
C SER A 89 -13.53 -11.92 10.19
N TYR A 90 -13.43 -11.64 11.47
CA TYR A 90 -14.21 -12.30 12.52
C TYR A 90 -14.79 -11.28 13.50
N GLY A 91 -16.07 -11.41 13.77
CA GLY A 91 -16.79 -10.63 14.77
C GLY A 91 -18.02 -9.92 14.21
N GLU A 92 -18.94 -9.55 15.10
CA GLU A 92 -20.17 -8.84 14.74
C GLU A 92 -20.10 -7.37 15.11
N ARG A 93 -19.77 -7.06 16.37
CA ARG A 93 -19.63 -5.69 16.86
C ARG A 93 -18.20 -5.20 16.75
N THR A 94 -17.27 -5.95 17.33
CA THR A 94 -15.83 -5.75 17.12
C THR A 94 -15.38 -6.70 16.04
N VAL A 95 -14.84 -6.19 14.96
CA VAL A 95 -14.36 -7.00 13.84
C VAL A 95 -12.84 -7.02 13.87
N LEU A 96 -12.27 -8.22 13.96
CA LEU A 96 -10.85 -8.47 13.78
C LEU A 96 -10.63 -8.91 12.34
N THR A 97 -9.63 -8.37 11.69
CA THR A 97 -9.29 -8.69 10.30
C THR A 97 -7.81 -9.05 10.20
N GLY A 98 -7.53 -10.21 9.63
CA GLY A 98 -6.20 -10.58 9.13
C GLY A 98 -6.21 -10.57 7.61
N ARG A 99 -5.19 -10.01 6.97
CA ARG A 99 -5.02 -9.97 5.51
C ARG A 99 -3.62 -10.40 5.14
N LEU A 100 -3.51 -11.19 4.10
CA LEU A 100 -2.27 -11.52 3.42
C LEU A 100 -2.43 -11.19 1.95
N GLU A 101 -1.48 -10.43 1.39
CA GLU A 101 -1.43 -10.10 -0.04
C GLU A 101 -0.02 -10.35 -0.57
N VAL A 102 0.07 -10.81 -1.80
CA VAL A 102 1.30 -10.92 -2.58
C VAL A 102 1.11 -10.26 -3.94
N ALA A 103 2.14 -9.57 -4.41
CA ALA A 103 2.16 -8.96 -5.74
C ALA A 103 3.53 -9.18 -6.37
N ALA A 104 3.55 -9.42 -7.68
CA ALA A 104 4.77 -9.68 -8.43
C ALA A 104 4.84 -8.79 -9.68
N GLY A 105 6.02 -8.25 -9.96
CA GLY A 105 6.28 -7.48 -11.17
C GLY A 105 6.73 -8.36 -12.32
N ILE A 106 6.00 -8.32 -13.43
CA ILE A 106 6.32 -9.06 -14.66
C ILE A 106 6.72 -8.04 -15.72
N PRO A 107 8.01 -7.91 -16.05
CA PRO A 107 8.44 -6.98 -17.09
C PRO A 107 7.99 -7.46 -18.47
N LEU A 108 7.33 -6.59 -19.22
CA LEU A 108 6.93 -6.80 -20.62
C LEU A 108 7.99 -6.15 -21.54
N GLY A 109 9.12 -6.80 -21.66
CA GLY A 109 10.29 -6.31 -22.41
C GLY A 109 11.41 -5.79 -21.52
N HIS A 110 12.30 -4.98 -22.08
CA HIS A 110 13.48 -4.47 -21.40
C HIS A 110 13.11 -3.43 -20.34
N ASN A 111 13.66 -3.59 -19.14
CA ASN A 111 13.45 -2.69 -18.01
C ASN A 111 14.73 -2.55 -17.19
N ASP A 112 15.24 -1.33 -17.09
CA ASP A 112 16.39 -0.96 -16.26
C ASP A 112 15.99 -0.06 -15.08
N ALA A 113 14.68 0.04 -14.81
CA ALA A 113 14.19 0.87 -13.72
C ALA A 113 14.77 0.41 -12.38
N LYS A 114 15.40 1.34 -11.68
CA LYS A 114 15.93 1.11 -10.34
C LYS A 114 14.83 1.32 -9.29
N PRO A 115 14.97 0.69 -8.13
CA PRO A 115 14.11 0.96 -6.98
C PRO A 115 14.02 2.45 -6.70
N LEU A 116 12.85 2.89 -6.35
CA LEU A 116 12.60 4.29 -6.03
C LEU A 116 13.03 4.55 -4.58
N ASP A 117 13.91 5.54 -4.38
CA ASP A 117 14.19 6.10 -3.05
C ASP A 117 13.20 7.24 -2.81
N SER A 118 12.10 6.92 -2.16
CA SER A 118 10.99 7.83 -1.96
C SER A 118 10.34 7.62 -0.59
N TRP A 119 9.27 8.34 -0.34
CA TRP A 119 8.40 8.15 0.82
C TRP A 119 7.70 6.80 0.81
N ALA A 120 7.55 6.21 1.97
CA ALA A 120 7.11 4.82 2.13
C ALA A 120 5.83 4.45 1.35
N PRO A 121 4.73 5.24 1.33
CA PRO A 121 3.54 4.87 0.60
C PRO A 121 3.77 4.67 -0.90
N LEU A 122 4.53 5.56 -1.53
CA LEU A 122 4.82 5.47 -2.97
C LEU A 122 5.80 4.34 -3.27
N GLU A 123 6.80 4.16 -2.42
CA GLU A 123 7.75 3.07 -2.56
C GLU A 123 7.07 1.71 -2.46
N LEU A 124 6.22 1.49 -1.45
CA LEU A 124 5.45 0.26 -1.28
C LEU A 124 4.48 0.01 -2.44
N LEU A 125 3.85 1.07 -2.96
CA LEU A 125 2.95 0.97 -4.11
C LEU A 125 3.66 0.49 -5.37
N LEU A 126 4.86 1.02 -5.62
CA LEU A 126 5.66 0.72 -6.81
C LEU A 126 6.62 -0.47 -6.62
N ALA A 127 6.79 -0.96 -5.39
CA ALA A 127 7.73 -2.04 -5.08
C ALA A 127 7.59 -3.28 -5.98
N PRO A 128 6.39 -3.82 -6.26
CA PRO A 128 6.29 -4.99 -7.13
C PRO A 128 6.87 -4.74 -8.52
N ALA A 129 6.67 -3.54 -9.07
CA ALA A 129 7.17 -3.16 -10.37
C ALA A 129 8.70 -2.92 -10.38
N LEU A 130 9.23 -2.28 -9.36
CA LEU A 130 10.61 -1.80 -9.34
C LEU A 130 11.57 -2.77 -8.64
N THR A 131 11.07 -3.61 -7.73
CA THR A 131 11.86 -4.62 -7.00
C THR A 131 11.43 -6.05 -7.32
N GLY A 132 10.41 -6.22 -8.20
CA GLY A 132 9.90 -7.51 -8.65
C GLY A 132 8.89 -8.18 -7.73
N PHE A 133 8.78 -7.76 -6.47
CA PHE A 133 7.91 -8.44 -5.50
C PHE A 133 7.49 -7.55 -4.34
N ARG A 134 6.28 -7.80 -3.81
CA ARG A 134 5.82 -7.30 -2.52
C ARG A 134 4.93 -8.34 -1.85
N SER A 135 5.12 -8.59 -0.56
CA SER A 135 4.13 -9.22 0.30
C SER A 135 3.68 -8.24 1.37
N HIS A 136 2.43 -8.36 1.79
CA HIS A 136 1.81 -7.52 2.81
C HIS A 136 1.00 -8.39 3.76
N VAL A 137 1.25 -8.27 5.05
CA VAL A 137 0.44 -8.86 6.12
C VAL A 137 -0.14 -7.71 6.93
N MET A 138 -1.44 -7.75 7.19
CA MET A 138 -2.13 -6.75 8.01
C MET A 138 -2.95 -7.45 9.08
N LEU A 139 -2.94 -6.91 10.29
CA LEU A 139 -3.85 -7.23 11.36
C LEU A 139 -4.60 -5.96 11.74
N GLY A 140 -5.92 -6.02 11.70
CA GLY A 140 -6.78 -4.87 11.94
C GLY A 140 -7.86 -5.14 12.97
N VAL A 141 -8.29 -4.09 13.63
CA VAL A 141 -9.46 -4.07 14.50
C VAL A 141 -10.34 -2.89 14.14
N ASP A 142 -11.63 -3.13 14.17
CA ASP A 142 -12.69 -2.18 13.90
C ASP A 142 -13.75 -2.30 14.99
N HIS A 143 -14.06 -1.20 15.69
CA HIS A 143 -15.00 -1.18 16.81
C HIS A 143 -15.93 0.04 16.76
N PRO A 144 -17.25 -0.15 16.75
CA PRO A 144 -18.21 0.93 16.89
C PRO A 144 -18.34 1.32 18.38
N PHE A 145 -17.81 2.46 18.75
CA PHE A 145 -17.98 3.03 20.10
C PHE A 145 -19.40 3.53 20.31
N LEU A 146 -19.92 4.26 19.31
CA LEU A 146 -21.24 4.87 19.28
C LEU A 146 -21.89 4.62 17.90
N PRO A 147 -23.20 4.80 17.74
CA PRO A 147 -23.88 4.63 16.44
C PRO A 147 -23.32 5.53 15.31
N TRP A 148 -22.68 6.62 15.68
CA TRP A 148 -22.09 7.60 14.77
C TRP A 148 -20.56 7.63 14.80
N LEU A 149 -19.92 6.88 15.70
CA LEU A 149 -18.46 6.87 15.89
C LEU A 149 -17.90 5.44 15.89
N ARG A 150 -16.98 5.18 14.98
CA ARG A 150 -16.26 3.92 14.85
C ARG A 150 -14.75 4.20 14.90
N GLY A 151 -14.00 3.37 15.63
CA GLY A 151 -12.54 3.39 15.62
C GLY A 151 -12.00 2.22 14.82
N ARG A 152 -10.95 2.49 14.06
CA ARG A 152 -10.19 1.49 13.33
C ARG A 152 -8.71 1.61 13.69
N ALA A 153 -8.03 0.46 13.78
CA ALA A 153 -6.58 0.44 13.91
C ALA A 153 -6.03 -0.76 13.12
N SER A 154 -4.83 -0.63 12.57
CA SER A 154 -4.11 -1.73 11.94
C SER A 154 -2.63 -1.75 12.32
N LEU A 155 -2.05 -2.95 12.23
CA LEU A 155 -0.62 -3.19 12.19
C LEU A 155 -0.30 -3.82 10.86
N ASP A 156 0.70 -3.32 10.21
CA ASP A 156 1.04 -3.65 8.84
C ASP A 156 2.52 -4.04 8.74
N PHE A 157 2.78 -5.08 7.99
CA PHE A 157 4.11 -5.57 7.71
C PHE A 157 4.25 -5.82 6.22
N TRP A 158 5.26 -5.22 5.60
CA TRP A 158 5.57 -5.45 4.19
C TRP A 158 6.99 -5.98 4.03
N ARG A 159 7.12 -6.85 3.04
CA ARG A 159 8.40 -7.25 2.49
C ARG A 159 8.40 -6.96 1.01
N ILE A 160 9.38 -6.21 0.54
CA ILE A 160 9.60 -5.93 -0.87
C ILE A 160 10.73 -6.80 -1.44
N GLY A 161 10.85 -6.84 -2.76
CA GLY A 161 12.01 -7.47 -3.41
C GLY A 161 13.31 -6.74 -3.08
N PRO A 162 14.46 -7.36 -3.34
CA PRO A 162 15.76 -6.76 -3.06
C PRO A 162 15.97 -5.50 -3.91
N SER A 163 16.24 -4.38 -3.26
CA SER A 163 16.58 -3.12 -3.93
C SER A 163 18.07 -2.87 -3.98
N GLU A 164 18.75 -3.13 -2.87
CA GLU A 164 20.21 -3.05 -2.73
C GLU A 164 20.69 -4.14 -1.76
N PRO A 165 21.94 -4.66 -1.92
CA PRO A 165 22.46 -5.74 -1.08
C PRO A 165 22.47 -5.44 0.42
N THR A 166 22.50 -4.16 0.75
CA THR A 166 22.68 -3.70 2.13
C THR A 166 21.40 -3.16 2.75
N ARG A 167 20.33 -2.96 2.02
CA ARG A 167 19.07 -2.40 2.52
C ARG A 167 18.14 -3.48 3.05
N SER A 168 17.51 -3.23 4.19
CA SER A 168 16.44 -4.10 4.67
C SER A 168 15.21 -4.01 3.74
N PRO A 169 14.70 -5.15 3.25
CA PRO A 169 13.50 -5.16 2.43
C PRO A 169 12.21 -5.06 3.26
N LEU A 170 12.31 -4.80 4.56
CA LEU A 170 11.21 -4.87 5.51
C LEU A 170 10.71 -3.47 5.85
N PHE A 171 9.40 -3.30 5.78
CA PHE A 171 8.65 -2.13 6.22
C PHE A 171 7.67 -2.55 7.30
N PHE A 172 7.56 -1.76 8.33
CA PHE A 172 6.55 -1.88 9.36
C PHE A 172 5.66 -0.65 9.30
N GLY A 173 4.43 -0.81 9.70
CA GLY A 173 3.52 0.31 9.77
C GLY A 173 2.33 0.04 10.65
N GLY A 174 1.50 1.03 10.73
CA GLY A 174 0.23 0.91 11.40
C GLY A 174 -0.62 2.13 11.12
N SER A 175 -1.91 1.98 11.32
CA SER A 175 -2.85 3.07 11.19
C SER A 175 -3.79 3.14 12.39
N ALA A 176 -4.26 4.35 12.68
CA ALA A 176 -5.38 4.56 13.58
C ALA A 176 -6.30 5.62 13.00
N ALA A 177 -7.60 5.37 13.00
CA ALA A 177 -8.58 6.27 12.45
C ALA A 177 -9.91 6.23 13.21
N LEU A 178 -10.63 7.34 13.13
CA LEU A 178 -12.00 7.51 13.59
C LEU A 178 -12.90 7.79 12.41
N ASP A 179 -13.94 6.99 12.24
CA ASP A 179 -14.98 7.18 11.26
C ASP A 179 -16.16 7.88 11.93
N LEU A 180 -16.48 9.06 11.47
CA LEU A 180 -17.59 9.89 11.92
C LEU A 180 -18.73 9.80 10.90
N LYS A 181 -19.83 9.15 11.25
CA LYS A 181 -21.04 9.12 10.44
C LYS A 181 -21.72 10.50 10.52
N THR A 182 -21.53 11.34 9.50
CA THR A 182 -22.06 12.70 9.44
C THR A 182 -23.51 12.73 8.95
N SER A 183 -23.93 11.70 8.20
CA SER A 183 -25.32 11.47 7.79
C SER A 183 -25.54 9.97 7.55
N GLU A 184 -26.78 9.59 7.14
CA GLU A 184 -27.04 8.18 6.77
C GLU A 184 -26.21 7.69 5.58
N ARG A 185 -25.78 8.62 4.72
CA ARG A 185 -25.05 8.34 3.49
C ARG A 185 -23.59 8.76 3.52
N THR A 186 -23.18 9.53 4.53
CA THR A 186 -21.83 10.12 4.55
C THR A 186 -21.07 9.75 5.80
N THR A 187 -19.81 9.41 5.64
CA THR A 187 -18.86 9.15 6.72
C THR A 187 -17.58 9.94 6.45
N LEU A 188 -17.10 10.67 7.44
CA LEU A 188 -15.81 11.31 7.45
C LEU A 188 -14.84 10.45 8.24
N THR A 189 -13.70 10.09 7.67
CA THR A 189 -12.62 9.40 8.35
C THR A 189 -11.49 10.37 8.65
N LEU A 190 -11.02 10.38 9.90
CA LEU A 190 -9.86 11.14 10.35
C LEU A 190 -8.89 10.20 11.04
N GLY A 191 -7.61 10.26 10.68
CA GLY A 191 -6.62 9.36 11.27
C GLY A 191 -5.20 9.68 10.86
N ALA A 192 -4.32 8.71 11.11
CA ALA A 192 -2.93 8.75 10.69
C ALA A 192 -2.43 7.35 10.33
N VAL A 193 -1.48 7.30 9.42
CA VAL A 193 -0.70 6.11 9.07
C VAL A 193 0.75 6.38 9.38
N VAL A 194 1.41 5.41 9.99
CA VAL A 194 2.83 5.47 10.33
C VAL A 194 3.56 4.37 9.58
N TYR A 195 4.73 4.71 9.05
CA TYR A 195 5.64 3.76 8.41
C TYR A 195 7.01 3.84 9.07
N ASP A 196 7.61 2.71 9.36
CA ASP A 196 8.99 2.55 9.85
C ASP A 196 9.74 1.65 8.86
N TYR A 197 10.79 2.18 8.24
CA TYR A 197 11.53 1.50 7.18
C TYR A 197 12.98 1.96 7.10
N ASP A 198 13.79 1.16 6.42
CA ASP A 198 15.21 1.45 6.20
C ASP A 198 15.37 2.32 4.95
N GLN A 199 15.91 3.53 5.10
CA GLN A 199 16.21 4.40 3.97
C GLN A 199 17.49 3.98 3.24
N HIS A 200 17.63 4.39 1.98
CA HIS A 200 18.86 4.22 1.20
C HIS A 200 20.04 5.06 1.71
N ARG A 201 19.82 5.87 2.74
CA ARG A 201 20.85 6.77 3.29
C ARG A 201 21.63 6.11 4.40
N THR A 202 22.95 6.27 4.33
CA THR A 202 23.83 5.99 5.45
C THR A 202 24.39 7.29 5.98
N GLU A 203 24.28 7.49 7.28
CA GLU A 203 24.97 8.59 7.98
C GLU A 203 26.32 8.10 8.52
N VAL A 204 27.29 9.00 8.48
CA VAL A 204 28.57 8.77 9.14
C VAL A 204 28.47 9.34 10.53
N VAL A 205 28.39 8.45 11.53
CA VAL A 205 28.31 8.83 12.96
C VAL A 205 29.58 8.44 13.69
N ARG A 206 29.92 9.18 14.71
CA ARG A 206 31.04 8.84 15.60
C ARG A 206 30.52 7.81 16.62
N GLY A 207 31.06 6.59 16.59
CA GLY A 207 30.70 5.54 17.56
C GLY A 207 31.23 5.87 18.96
N ASP A 208 30.75 5.13 19.96
CA ASP A 208 31.18 5.28 21.36
C ASP A 208 32.68 4.99 21.56
N ASP A 209 33.26 4.24 20.64
CA ASP A 209 34.72 3.96 20.54
C ASP A 209 35.53 5.10 19.90
N GLY A 210 34.86 6.23 19.55
CA GLY A 210 35.46 7.38 18.91
C GLY A 210 35.74 7.22 17.42
N ARG A 211 35.46 6.06 16.81
CA ARG A 211 35.67 5.79 15.40
C ARG A 211 34.46 6.21 14.57
N TRP A 212 34.71 6.62 13.30
CA TRP A 212 33.66 6.91 12.35
C TRP A 212 33.07 5.61 11.82
N GLN A 213 31.76 5.46 12.01
CA GLN A 213 31.01 4.30 11.55
C GLN A 213 29.90 4.74 10.59
N ARG A 214 29.65 3.94 9.57
CA ARG A 214 28.45 4.12 8.73
C ARG A 214 27.26 3.48 9.41
N LYS A 215 26.31 4.28 9.81
CA LYS A 215 25.05 3.83 10.39
C LYS A 215 23.94 4.01 9.37
N ARG A 216 23.09 3.02 9.21
CA ARG A 216 21.87 3.16 8.42
C ARG A 216 20.89 4.06 9.14
N VAL A 217 20.17 4.85 8.36
CA VAL A 217 19.08 5.68 8.85
C VAL A 217 17.78 4.90 8.68
N ARG A 218 17.13 4.58 9.78
CA ARG A 218 15.71 4.23 9.76
C ARG A 218 14.91 5.51 9.72
N ASN A 219 13.84 5.50 8.93
CA ASN A 219 12.91 6.62 8.87
C ASN A 219 11.55 6.23 9.42
N VAL A 220 10.91 7.18 10.07
CA VAL A 220 9.52 7.07 10.50
C VAL A 220 8.73 8.17 9.83
N ASP A 221 7.90 7.79 8.88
CA ASP A 221 6.98 8.68 8.19
C ASP A 221 5.60 8.63 8.85
N VAL A 222 5.02 9.79 9.11
CA VAL A 222 3.65 9.91 9.62
C VAL A 222 2.82 10.69 8.62
N TRP A 223 1.74 10.07 8.13
CA TRP A 223 0.85 10.66 7.15
C TRP A 223 -0.55 10.84 7.72
N PRO A 224 -1.13 12.05 7.66
CA PRO A 224 -2.52 12.25 8.02
C PRO A 224 -3.44 11.52 7.02
N MET A 225 -4.47 10.89 7.55
CA MET A 225 -5.51 10.24 6.77
C MET A 225 -6.80 11.01 6.93
N ILE A 226 -7.31 11.51 5.81
CA ILE A 226 -8.61 12.17 5.72
C ILE A 226 -9.34 11.55 4.54
N ASP A 227 -10.48 10.92 4.80
CA ASP A 227 -11.28 10.31 3.77
C ASP A 227 -12.76 10.68 3.92
N PHE A 228 -13.48 10.68 2.81
CA PHE A 228 -14.89 10.98 2.75
C PHE A 228 -15.60 9.90 1.93
N VAL A 229 -16.43 9.11 2.60
CA VAL A 229 -17.20 8.03 1.98
C VAL A 229 -18.65 8.45 1.80
N TYR A 230 -19.14 8.38 0.57
CA TYR A 230 -20.54 8.55 0.25
C TYR A 230 -21.14 7.21 -0.19
N ARG A 231 -22.29 6.84 0.43
CA ARG A 231 -23.05 5.63 0.08
C ARG A 231 -24.35 6.02 -0.56
N ARG A 232 -24.64 5.47 -1.72
CA ARG A 232 -25.94 5.59 -2.39
C ARG A 232 -26.96 4.64 -1.79
#